data_52cd9311fdb41a4e6b3bf4d9c1639adb
#
_entry.id   52cd9311fdb41a4e6b3bf4d9c1639adb
#
_cell.length_a   1.000
_cell.length_b   1.000
_cell.length_c   1.000
_cell.angle_alpha   90.00
_cell.angle_beta   90.00
_cell.angle_gamma   90.00
#
_symmetry.space_group_name_H-M   'P 1'
#
loop_
_entity.id
_entity.type
_entity.pdbx_description
1 polymer ?
#
loop_
_entity_poly.entity_id
_entity_poly.type
_entity_poly.pdbx_seq_one_letter_code
_entity_poly.pdbx_strand_id
1 'polypeptide(L)'
;MRIRIGLVAASLLLALLTVTTAAGQQIDQPLTVRFLDVGQGDGAWLTTPDGKTILIDCGPLAYGKHLVVDLQAAGVERIAVLAPSHAHADHVGGCIDVVRNFPVDEVLWTGQTDTTQTWRTFWNEVQTRQLPVTQLAAGQVFDWGGGVTAYVYNPGPHTDRSTISEYDDSHVLLVEYRGTRVLFVGDIHARGERQALAAGLQKVDILKVAEHGSASGSSADFLAAIRPNLAILSYAVPNSFDLPNPLVLNRLAQASVPALDTADHGTLTISVDGYSVAMDR
;
A
#
# COMPACT_ATOMS: atom_id res chain seq x y z
N MET A 1 -63.53 -29.20 -66.73
CA MET A 1 -63.35 -28.96 -65.31
C MET A 1 -61.80 -28.90 -65.07
N ARG A 2 -61.24 -27.64 -65.00
CA ARG A 2 -59.79 -27.41 -64.85
C ARG A 2 -59.52 -27.02 -63.43
N ILE A 3 -58.72 -27.89 -62.72
CA ILE A 3 -58.27 -27.68 -61.37
C ILE A 3 -57.01 -26.80 -61.43
N ARG A 4 -57.07 -25.60 -60.80
CA ARG A 4 -55.85 -24.75 -60.62
C ARG A 4 -55.26 -25.11 -59.24
N ILE A 5 -53.99 -25.56 -59.27
CA ILE A 5 -53.20 -25.76 -58.05
C ILE A 5 -52.45 -24.43 -57.80
N GLY A 6 -52.76 -23.80 -56.69
CA GLY A 6 -52.05 -22.62 -56.22
C GLY A 6 -50.82 -23.02 -55.44
N LEU A 7 -49.66 -22.51 -55.88
CA LEU A 7 -48.41 -22.61 -55.09
C LEU A 7 -48.44 -21.52 -54.02
N VAL A 8 -48.36 -21.94 -52.74
CA VAL A 8 -48.09 -21.06 -51.60
C VAL A 8 -46.57 -21.03 -51.40
N ALA A 9 -45.97 -19.90 -51.69
CA ALA A 9 -44.56 -19.65 -51.39
C ALA A 9 -44.43 -19.23 -49.93
N ALA A 10 -43.86 -20.08 -49.09
CA ALA A 10 -43.51 -19.75 -47.73
C ALA A 10 -42.17 -18.99 -47.70
N SER A 11 -42.22 -17.69 -47.45
CA SER A 11 -41.07 -16.85 -47.24
C SER A 11 -40.51 -17.06 -45.80
N LEU A 12 -39.37 -17.76 -45.69
CA LEU A 12 -38.62 -17.87 -44.42
C LEU A 12 -37.90 -16.50 -44.21
N LEU A 13 -38.37 -15.71 -43.24
CA LEU A 13 -37.66 -14.53 -42.75
C LEU A 13 -36.59 -14.99 -41.75
N LEU A 14 -35.33 -15.00 -42.19
CA LEU A 14 -34.18 -15.27 -41.31
C LEU A 14 -33.89 -13.99 -40.54
N ALA A 15 -34.35 -13.90 -39.28
CA ALA A 15 -33.99 -12.80 -38.38
C ALA A 15 -32.54 -13.01 -37.93
N LEU A 16 -31.60 -12.24 -38.50
CA LEU A 16 -30.25 -12.09 -37.96
C LEU A 16 -30.37 -11.34 -36.61
N LEU A 17 -30.26 -12.07 -35.49
CA LEU A 17 -29.99 -11.47 -34.20
C LEU A 17 -28.52 -11.00 -34.22
N THR A 18 -28.31 -9.72 -34.46
CA THR A 18 -27.02 -9.07 -34.16
C THR A 18 -26.92 -8.94 -32.64
N VAL A 19 -26.15 -9.83 -32.00
CA VAL A 19 -25.72 -9.65 -30.64
C VAL A 19 -24.70 -8.51 -30.65
N THR A 20 -25.18 -7.30 -30.42
CA THR A 20 -24.30 -6.19 -30.05
C THR A 20 -23.80 -6.48 -28.64
N THR A 21 -22.56 -7.00 -28.53
CA THR A 21 -21.83 -6.93 -27.26
C THR A 21 -21.68 -5.45 -26.95
N ALA A 22 -22.45 -4.96 -25.98
CA ALA A 22 -22.16 -3.70 -25.35
C ALA A 22 -20.73 -3.84 -24.80
N ALA A 23 -19.78 -3.14 -25.44
CA ALA A 23 -18.50 -2.88 -24.81
C ALA A 23 -18.85 -2.14 -23.53
N GLY A 24 -18.86 -2.87 -22.41
CA GLY A 24 -19.06 -2.26 -21.11
C GLY A 24 -18.01 -1.17 -21.00
N GLN A 25 -18.45 0.07 -20.81
CA GLN A 25 -17.55 1.10 -20.30
C GLN A 25 -16.94 0.48 -19.04
N GLN A 26 -15.69 0.09 -19.12
CA GLN A 26 -14.92 -0.30 -17.95
C GLN A 26 -14.90 0.96 -17.10
N ILE A 27 -15.73 0.99 -16.05
CA ILE A 27 -15.70 2.08 -15.08
C ILE A 27 -14.27 2.05 -14.57
N ASP A 28 -13.54 3.10 -14.86
CA ASP A 28 -12.14 3.26 -14.54
C ASP A 28 -12.06 3.38 -13.01
N GLN A 29 -11.91 2.24 -12.33
CA GLN A 29 -11.88 2.18 -10.87
C GLN A 29 -10.65 2.94 -10.38
N PRO A 30 -10.79 3.76 -9.33
CA PRO A 30 -9.65 4.46 -8.75
C PRO A 30 -8.69 3.48 -8.06
N LEU A 31 -7.43 3.87 -7.91
CA LEU A 31 -6.58 3.29 -6.89
C LEU A 31 -7.13 3.72 -5.53
N THR A 32 -7.45 2.76 -4.67
CA THR A 32 -7.87 3.05 -3.30
C THR A 32 -6.74 2.72 -2.34
N VAL A 33 -6.40 3.67 -1.47
CA VAL A 33 -5.37 3.54 -0.43
C VAL A 33 -6.04 3.73 0.93
N ARG A 34 -6.04 2.71 1.76
CA ARG A 34 -6.53 2.76 3.14
C ARG A 34 -5.34 2.77 4.08
N PHE A 35 -5.19 3.83 4.86
CA PHE A 35 -4.29 3.89 6.01
C PHE A 35 -5.07 3.37 7.21
N LEU A 36 -4.72 2.20 7.70
CA LEU A 36 -5.50 1.45 8.67
C LEU A 36 -5.28 1.99 10.09
N ASP A 37 -6.36 2.12 10.85
CA ASP A 37 -6.27 2.33 12.30
C ASP A 37 -5.90 1.01 12.98
N VAL A 38 -4.62 0.76 13.09
CA VAL A 38 -4.06 -0.44 13.72
C VAL A 38 -3.73 -0.26 15.19
N GLY A 39 -4.07 0.94 15.75
CA GLY A 39 -3.52 1.41 17.02
C GLY A 39 -2.09 1.90 16.85
N GLN A 40 -1.16 1.45 17.73
CA GLN A 40 0.26 1.79 17.59
C GLN A 40 0.90 0.88 16.54
N GLY A 41 1.38 1.48 15.43
CA GLY A 41 1.96 0.75 14.32
C GLY A 41 1.54 1.30 12.95
N ASP A 42 1.95 0.63 11.89
CA ASP A 42 1.59 0.97 10.52
C ASP A 42 0.86 -0.17 9.83
N GLY A 43 -0.12 0.18 9.04
CA GLY A 43 -0.81 -0.72 8.12
C GLY A 43 -1.44 0.06 6.99
N ALA A 44 -1.27 -0.42 5.77
CA ALA A 44 -1.98 0.13 4.63
C ALA A 44 -2.48 -0.97 3.71
N TRP A 45 -3.70 -0.81 3.25
CA TRP A 45 -4.33 -1.70 2.29
C TRP A 45 -4.67 -0.93 1.02
N LEU A 46 -4.06 -1.34 -0.09
CA LEU A 46 -4.31 -0.76 -1.41
C LEU A 46 -5.14 -1.72 -2.24
N THR A 47 -6.08 -1.16 -3.00
CA THR A 47 -6.83 -1.88 -4.03
C THR A 47 -6.58 -1.22 -5.36
N THR A 48 -5.96 -1.95 -6.29
CA THR A 48 -5.66 -1.43 -7.62
C THR A 48 -6.92 -1.35 -8.48
N PRO A 49 -6.92 -0.57 -9.58
CA PRO A 49 -8.06 -0.49 -10.48
C PRO A 49 -8.51 -1.82 -11.10
N ASP A 50 -7.61 -2.80 -11.23
CA ASP A 50 -7.90 -4.16 -11.68
C ASP A 50 -8.24 -5.14 -10.53
N GLY A 51 -8.44 -4.62 -9.31
CA GLY A 51 -8.95 -5.37 -8.15
C GLY A 51 -7.91 -6.15 -7.36
N LYS A 52 -6.62 -5.96 -7.59
CA LYS A 52 -5.59 -6.61 -6.78
C LYS A 52 -5.49 -5.96 -5.41
N THR A 53 -5.25 -6.78 -4.40
CA THR A 53 -5.01 -6.35 -3.02
C THR A 53 -3.52 -6.34 -2.71
N ILE A 54 -3.04 -5.21 -2.20
CA ILE A 54 -1.67 -5.01 -1.78
C ILE A 54 -1.69 -4.54 -0.33
N LEU A 55 -0.83 -5.11 0.49
CA LEU A 55 -0.65 -4.70 1.89
C LEU A 55 0.77 -4.17 2.08
N ILE A 56 0.86 -2.96 2.65
CA ILE A 56 2.11 -2.35 3.09
C ILE A 56 2.00 -2.23 4.61
N ASP A 57 2.78 -3.02 5.34
CA ASP A 57 2.60 -3.25 6.77
C ASP A 57 1.20 -3.78 7.14
N CYS A 58 1.08 -4.40 8.31
CA CYS A 58 -0.16 -5.01 8.77
C CYS A 58 -0.49 -4.68 10.24
N GLY A 59 0.21 -3.73 10.83
CA GLY A 59 0.06 -3.39 12.23
C GLY A 59 0.62 -4.43 13.22
N PRO A 60 0.35 -4.25 14.50
CA PRO A 60 0.78 -5.16 15.55
C PRO A 60 0.02 -6.49 15.47
N LEU A 61 0.57 -7.53 16.14
CA LEU A 61 -0.02 -8.87 16.20
C LEU A 61 -1.50 -8.86 16.64
N ALA A 62 -1.85 -7.97 17.56
CA ALA A 62 -3.23 -7.86 18.07
C ALA A 62 -4.24 -7.44 16.98
N TYR A 63 -3.80 -6.73 15.96
CA TYR A 63 -4.63 -6.26 14.87
C TYR A 63 -4.86 -7.30 13.77
N GLY A 64 -3.98 -8.29 13.63
CA GLY A 64 -3.97 -9.23 12.51
C GLY A 64 -5.30 -9.92 12.24
N LYS A 65 -6.02 -10.34 13.32
CA LYS A 65 -7.34 -10.96 13.18
C LYS A 65 -8.41 -10.00 12.66
N HIS A 66 -8.36 -8.73 13.05
CA HIS A 66 -9.27 -7.70 12.53
C HIS A 66 -9.01 -7.49 11.05
N LEU A 67 -7.74 -7.34 10.65
CA LEU A 67 -7.37 -7.19 9.25
C LEU A 67 -7.87 -8.37 8.39
N VAL A 68 -7.73 -9.60 8.88
CA VAL A 68 -8.26 -10.80 8.18
C VAL A 68 -9.77 -10.72 8.00
N VAL A 69 -10.52 -10.34 9.04
CA VAL A 69 -11.98 -10.19 8.97
C VAL A 69 -12.37 -9.11 7.96
N ASP A 70 -11.71 -7.97 7.99
CA ASP A 70 -12.00 -6.84 7.08
C ASP A 70 -11.71 -7.22 5.62
N LEU A 71 -10.58 -7.88 5.36
CA LEU A 71 -10.24 -8.38 4.03
C LEU A 71 -11.27 -9.39 3.52
N GLN A 72 -11.69 -10.34 4.37
CA GLN A 72 -12.72 -11.33 4.02
C GLN A 72 -14.08 -10.68 3.76
N ALA A 73 -14.48 -9.71 4.59
CA ALA A 73 -15.72 -8.98 4.42
C ALA A 73 -15.75 -8.17 3.12
N ALA A 74 -14.59 -7.70 2.68
CA ALA A 74 -14.42 -7.01 1.40
C ALA A 74 -14.32 -7.96 0.20
N GLY A 75 -14.40 -9.29 0.42
CA GLY A 75 -14.32 -10.28 -0.66
C GLY A 75 -12.91 -10.51 -1.19
N VAL A 76 -11.88 -10.15 -0.42
CA VAL A 76 -10.49 -10.42 -0.82
C VAL A 76 -10.23 -11.92 -0.73
N GLU A 77 -9.81 -12.51 -1.83
CA GLU A 77 -9.48 -13.94 -1.91
C GLU A 77 -7.97 -14.21 -1.89
N ARG A 78 -7.16 -13.18 -2.19
CA ARG A 78 -5.72 -13.28 -2.39
C ARG A 78 -5.03 -11.94 -2.13
N ILE A 79 -3.83 -11.99 -1.62
CA ILE A 79 -2.92 -10.83 -1.49
C ILE A 79 -1.91 -10.90 -2.63
N ALA A 80 -1.98 -9.96 -3.56
CA ALA A 80 -1.07 -9.92 -4.69
C ALA A 80 0.36 -9.54 -4.23
N VAL A 81 0.48 -8.59 -3.32
CA VAL A 81 1.76 -8.15 -2.75
C VAL A 81 1.61 -7.92 -1.25
N LEU A 82 2.51 -8.47 -0.48
CA LEU A 82 2.71 -8.19 0.94
C LEU A 82 4.08 -7.54 1.12
N ALA A 83 4.12 -6.28 1.53
CA ALA A 83 5.34 -5.47 1.62
C ALA A 83 5.55 -4.91 3.04
N PRO A 84 5.98 -5.70 4.01
CA PRO A 84 6.33 -5.16 5.32
C PRO A 84 7.55 -4.23 5.19
N SER A 85 7.47 -3.05 5.82
CA SER A 85 8.52 -2.03 5.71
C SER A 85 9.82 -2.45 6.37
N HIS A 86 9.73 -3.08 7.55
CA HIS A 86 10.84 -3.57 8.34
C HIS A 86 10.37 -4.60 9.38
N ALA A 87 11.28 -5.13 10.22
CA ALA A 87 11.03 -6.30 11.05
C ALA A 87 10.32 -6.04 12.39
N HIS A 88 9.98 -4.80 12.74
CA HIS A 88 9.35 -4.49 14.03
C HIS A 88 7.93 -5.04 14.13
N ALA A 89 7.55 -5.38 15.37
CA ALA A 89 6.32 -6.11 15.66
C ALA A 89 5.04 -5.34 15.30
N ASP A 90 5.08 -4.02 15.36
CA ASP A 90 3.98 -3.12 15.04
C ASP A 90 3.80 -2.86 13.53
N HIS A 91 4.63 -3.49 12.69
CA HIS A 91 4.56 -3.53 11.25
C HIS A 91 4.28 -4.93 10.71
N VAL A 92 5.05 -5.94 11.16
CA VAL A 92 4.91 -7.32 10.65
C VAL A 92 3.94 -8.18 11.45
N GLY A 93 3.50 -7.73 12.63
CA GLY A 93 2.73 -8.57 13.56
C GLY A 93 1.45 -9.10 12.95
N GLY A 94 0.64 -8.23 12.38
CA GLY A 94 -0.61 -8.59 11.74
C GLY A 94 -0.42 -9.41 10.46
N CYS A 95 0.72 -9.29 9.79
CA CYS A 95 1.02 -10.07 8.59
C CYS A 95 1.07 -11.58 8.87
N ILE A 96 1.31 -12.00 10.12
CA ILE A 96 1.28 -13.41 10.53
C ILE A 96 -0.11 -14.02 10.25
N ASP A 97 -1.17 -13.32 10.66
CA ASP A 97 -2.53 -13.81 10.43
C ASP A 97 -2.91 -13.67 8.95
N VAL A 98 -2.42 -12.67 8.24
CA VAL A 98 -2.63 -12.52 6.79
C VAL A 98 -2.07 -13.73 6.04
N VAL A 99 -0.80 -14.07 6.23
CA VAL A 99 -0.17 -15.20 5.52
C VAL A 99 -0.75 -16.56 5.91
N ARG A 100 -1.39 -16.66 7.07
CA ARG A 100 -2.09 -17.87 7.50
C ARG A 100 -3.44 -18.08 6.82
N ASN A 101 -4.10 -16.98 6.47
CA ASN A 101 -5.49 -17.01 6.01
C ASN A 101 -5.66 -16.75 4.51
N PHE A 102 -4.66 -16.17 3.85
CA PHE A 102 -4.73 -15.85 2.43
C PHE A 102 -3.57 -16.45 1.64
N PRO A 103 -3.79 -16.85 0.38
CA PRO A 103 -2.71 -16.98 -0.59
C PRO A 103 -2.02 -15.62 -0.77
N VAL A 104 -0.69 -15.62 -0.74
CA VAL A 104 0.15 -14.44 -0.99
C VAL A 104 1.01 -14.73 -2.20
N ASP A 105 0.93 -13.89 -3.25
CA ASP A 105 1.66 -14.14 -4.49
C ASP A 105 3.11 -13.73 -4.38
N GLU A 106 3.40 -12.63 -3.66
CA GLU A 106 4.75 -12.11 -3.50
C GLU A 106 4.91 -11.38 -2.17
N VAL A 107 6.03 -11.62 -1.50
CA VAL A 107 6.48 -10.83 -0.34
C VAL A 107 7.64 -9.95 -0.78
N LEU A 108 7.49 -8.63 -0.67
CA LEU A 108 8.57 -7.68 -0.88
C LEU A 108 9.27 -7.42 0.45
N TRP A 109 10.58 -7.69 0.52
CA TRP A 109 11.30 -7.67 1.78
C TRP A 109 12.66 -6.96 1.69
N THR A 110 12.98 -6.14 2.68
CA THR A 110 14.27 -5.40 2.72
C THR A 110 15.48 -6.28 2.93
N GLY A 111 15.28 -7.52 3.39
CA GLY A 111 16.36 -8.44 3.80
C GLY A 111 16.79 -8.24 5.26
N GLN A 112 16.14 -7.35 6.00
CA GLN A 112 16.36 -7.15 7.42
C GLN A 112 15.97 -8.41 8.22
N THR A 113 16.63 -8.61 9.36
CA THR A 113 16.28 -9.66 10.33
C THR A 113 16.18 -9.06 11.71
N ASP A 114 15.34 -9.67 12.56
CA ASP A 114 15.17 -9.29 13.95
C ASP A 114 15.24 -10.52 14.85
N THR A 115 15.45 -10.28 16.14
CA THR A 115 15.50 -11.33 17.16
C THR A 115 14.19 -11.51 17.92
N THR A 116 13.17 -10.69 17.65
CA THR A 116 11.87 -10.77 18.29
C THR A 116 11.11 -12.05 17.90
N GLN A 117 10.26 -12.52 18.80
CA GLN A 117 9.42 -13.68 18.52
C GLN A 117 8.43 -13.40 17.38
N THR A 118 7.91 -12.17 17.29
CA THR A 118 6.98 -11.76 16.23
C THR A 118 7.62 -11.89 14.85
N TRP A 119 8.82 -11.33 14.66
CA TRP A 119 9.58 -11.48 13.44
C TRP A 119 9.85 -12.95 13.08
N ARG A 120 10.36 -13.72 14.04
CA ARG A 120 10.65 -15.15 13.80
C ARG A 120 9.40 -15.92 13.39
N THR A 121 8.26 -15.62 14.00
CA THR A 121 6.99 -16.26 13.66
C THR A 121 6.56 -15.89 12.26
N PHE A 122 6.59 -14.59 11.90
CA PHE A 122 6.25 -14.14 10.55
C PHE A 122 7.15 -14.81 9.51
N TRP A 123 8.47 -14.74 9.71
CA TRP A 123 9.41 -15.28 8.74
C TRP A 123 9.30 -16.81 8.59
N ASN A 124 9.04 -17.50 9.69
CA ASN A 124 8.78 -18.95 9.65
C ASN A 124 7.52 -19.30 8.84
N GLU A 125 6.45 -18.51 8.95
CA GLU A 125 5.26 -18.69 8.11
C GLU A 125 5.58 -18.47 6.62
N VAL A 126 6.33 -17.42 6.28
CA VAL A 126 6.80 -17.15 4.91
C VAL A 126 7.58 -18.33 4.36
N GLN A 127 8.56 -18.85 5.13
CA GLN A 127 9.40 -19.97 4.70
C GLN A 127 8.62 -21.28 4.60
N THR A 128 7.82 -21.61 5.61
CA THR A 128 7.07 -22.89 5.67
C THR A 128 6.07 -22.98 4.52
N ARG A 129 5.47 -21.86 4.13
CA ARG A 129 4.53 -21.76 3.01
C ARG A 129 5.21 -21.59 1.67
N GLN A 130 6.54 -21.47 1.67
CA GLN A 130 7.35 -21.27 0.45
C GLN A 130 6.86 -20.07 -0.37
N LEU A 131 6.49 -18.97 0.32
CA LEU A 131 6.02 -17.77 -0.38
C LEU A 131 7.15 -17.19 -1.21
N PRO A 132 6.89 -16.72 -2.44
CA PRO A 132 7.86 -15.99 -3.23
C PRO A 132 8.31 -14.73 -2.49
N VAL A 133 9.63 -14.54 -2.37
CA VAL A 133 10.21 -13.36 -1.72
C VAL A 133 11.12 -12.64 -2.69
N THR A 134 10.83 -11.37 -2.93
CA THR A 134 11.71 -10.47 -3.67
C THR A 134 12.39 -9.52 -2.70
N GLN A 135 13.73 -9.54 -2.69
CA GLN A 135 14.50 -8.61 -1.88
C GLN A 135 14.52 -7.23 -2.52
N LEU A 136 14.10 -6.23 -1.74
CA LEU A 136 14.03 -4.84 -2.19
C LEU A 136 15.42 -4.19 -2.25
N ALA A 137 15.61 -3.37 -3.29
CA ALA A 137 16.74 -2.47 -3.43
C ALA A 137 16.33 -1.20 -4.19
N ALA A 138 16.91 -0.07 -3.83
CA ALA A 138 16.66 1.20 -4.52
C ALA A 138 16.90 1.08 -6.03
N GLY A 139 16.00 1.69 -6.80
CA GLY A 139 15.98 1.64 -8.26
C GLY A 139 15.11 0.54 -8.85
N GLN A 140 14.60 -0.40 -8.05
CA GLN A 140 13.61 -1.37 -8.53
C GLN A 140 12.26 -0.70 -8.79
N VAL A 141 11.56 -1.24 -9.80
CA VAL A 141 10.23 -0.78 -10.21
C VAL A 141 9.34 -2.00 -10.40
N PHE A 142 8.13 -1.94 -9.85
CA PHE A 142 7.14 -3.00 -9.92
C PHE A 142 5.87 -2.49 -10.61
N ASP A 143 5.34 -3.26 -11.53
CA ASP A 143 3.98 -3.07 -12.06
C ASP A 143 2.99 -3.87 -11.19
N TRP A 144 2.19 -3.15 -10.41
CA TRP A 144 1.19 -3.77 -9.54
C TRP A 144 -0.15 -4.02 -10.24
N GLY A 145 -0.25 -3.67 -11.53
CA GLY A 145 -1.47 -3.83 -12.33
C GLY A 145 -2.39 -2.61 -12.26
N GLY A 146 -3.38 -2.58 -13.15
CA GLY A 146 -4.33 -1.48 -13.25
C GLY A 146 -3.69 -0.11 -13.53
N GLY A 147 -2.44 -0.06 -13.99
CA GLY A 147 -1.67 1.17 -14.21
C GLY A 147 -1.00 1.72 -12.94
N VAL A 148 -0.97 0.93 -11.85
CA VAL A 148 -0.29 1.27 -10.60
C VAL A 148 1.16 0.81 -10.66
N THR A 149 2.08 1.73 -10.43
CA THR A 149 3.53 1.44 -10.42
C THR A 149 4.11 1.76 -9.05
N ALA A 150 4.96 0.86 -8.53
CA ALA A 150 5.69 1.08 -7.29
C ALA A 150 7.18 1.22 -7.55
N TYR A 151 7.80 2.23 -6.95
CA TYR A 151 9.23 2.54 -7.05
C TYR A 151 9.89 2.38 -5.69
N VAL A 152 11.05 1.75 -5.65
CA VAL A 152 11.85 1.56 -4.43
C VAL A 152 12.95 2.61 -4.37
N TYR A 153 12.99 3.37 -3.26
CA TYR A 153 14.04 4.37 -3.00
C TYR A 153 14.95 4.00 -1.82
N ASN A 154 14.55 3.04 -1.01
CA ASN A 154 15.33 2.44 0.06
C ASN A 154 14.87 0.97 0.26
N PRO A 155 15.72 0.02 0.70
CA PRO A 155 17.11 0.18 1.08
C PRO A 155 18.03 0.44 -0.11
N GLY A 156 19.10 1.21 0.15
CA GLY A 156 20.18 1.41 -0.82
C GLY A 156 20.97 0.11 -1.07
N PRO A 157 21.89 0.10 -2.03
CA PRO A 157 22.80 -1.03 -2.25
C PRO A 157 23.76 -1.14 -1.06
N HIS A 158 23.46 -2.04 -0.14
CA HIS A 158 24.29 -2.26 1.05
C HIS A 158 25.26 -3.40 0.86
N THR A 159 26.53 -3.10 1.03
CA THR A 159 27.59 -4.10 1.11
C THR A 159 27.81 -4.58 2.56
N ASP A 160 27.43 -3.77 3.56
CA ASP A 160 27.55 -4.10 4.99
C ASP A 160 26.36 -3.51 5.76
N ARG A 161 25.45 -4.36 6.21
CA ARG A 161 24.26 -3.98 7.00
C ARG A 161 24.54 -3.89 8.50
N SER A 162 25.71 -4.33 8.96
CA SER A 162 26.07 -4.34 10.39
C SER A 162 26.17 -2.94 11.01
N THR A 163 26.30 -1.91 10.19
CA THR A 163 26.46 -0.50 10.62
C THR A 163 25.21 0.35 10.41
N ILE A 164 24.12 -0.25 9.92
CA ILE A 164 22.90 0.48 9.59
C ILE A 164 21.91 0.29 10.75
N SER A 165 21.25 1.39 11.14
CA SER A 165 20.13 1.34 12.06
C SER A 165 19.01 0.47 11.46
N GLU A 166 18.38 -0.37 12.27
CA GLU A 166 17.23 -1.17 11.88
C GLU A 166 16.09 -0.32 11.26
N TYR A 167 15.94 0.91 11.69
CA TYR A 167 14.98 1.88 11.14
C TYR A 167 15.38 2.33 9.73
N ASP A 168 16.63 2.66 9.50
CA ASP A 168 17.13 3.13 8.20
C ASP A 168 17.11 2.04 7.10
N ASP A 169 16.86 0.78 7.46
CA ASP A 169 16.61 -0.31 6.53
C ASP A 169 15.13 -0.47 6.15
N SER A 170 14.22 0.32 6.75
CA SER A 170 12.82 0.35 6.31
C SER A 170 12.74 0.65 4.83
N HIS A 171 11.84 0.00 4.11
CA HIS A 171 11.65 0.36 2.72
C HIS A 171 11.10 1.78 2.55
N VAL A 172 11.49 2.44 1.47
CA VAL A 172 10.83 3.64 0.97
C VAL A 172 10.21 3.27 -0.35
N LEU A 173 8.88 3.15 -0.35
CA LEU A 173 8.07 2.80 -1.51
C LEU A 173 7.24 4.00 -1.95
N LEU A 174 7.38 4.39 -3.20
CA LEU A 174 6.51 5.34 -3.86
C LEU A 174 5.52 4.58 -4.73
N VAL A 175 4.24 4.73 -4.46
CA VAL A 175 3.16 4.20 -5.28
C VAL A 175 2.63 5.31 -6.16
N GLU A 176 2.67 5.12 -7.47
CA GLU A 176 2.20 6.10 -8.45
C GLU A 176 1.02 5.54 -9.26
N TYR A 177 -0.03 6.35 -9.37
CA TYR A 177 -1.16 6.08 -10.24
C TYR A 177 -1.60 7.37 -10.93
N ARG A 178 -1.53 7.40 -12.27
CA ARG A 178 -1.93 8.55 -13.10
C ARG A 178 -1.32 9.89 -12.65
N GLY A 179 -0.08 9.85 -12.20
CA GLY A 179 0.67 11.03 -11.76
C GLY A 179 0.45 11.42 -10.30
N THR A 180 -0.50 10.81 -9.58
CA THR A 180 -0.60 10.96 -8.12
C THR A 180 0.38 10.02 -7.43
N ARG A 181 1.13 10.52 -6.47
CA ARG A 181 2.27 9.88 -5.84
C ARG A 181 2.09 9.77 -4.33
N VAL A 182 1.94 8.52 -3.84
CA VAL A 182 1.78 8.19 -2.43
C VAL A 182 3.06 7.54 -1.92
N LEU A 183 3.68 8.14 -0.91
CA LEU A 183 4.95 7.70 -0.35
C LEU A 183 4.78 7.01 1.00
N PHE A 184 5.27 5.79 1.09
CA PHE A 184 5.39 5.00 2.31
C PHE A 184 6.86 4.91 2.70
N VAL A 185 7.19 5.30 3.91
CA VAL A 185 8.59 5.39 4.36
C VAL A 185 8.90 4.50 5.56
N GLY A 186 7.89 3.77 6.08
CA GLY A 186 8.06 3.00 7.32
C GLY A 186 8.63 3.88 8.43
N ASP A 187 9.66 3.41 9.09
CA ASP A 187 10.26 4.08 10.23
C ASP A 187 11.66 4.66 9.93
N ILE A 188 11.90 5.07 8.67
CA ILE A 188 13.21 5.64 8.33
C ILE A 188 13.53 6.87 9.19
N HIS A 189 14.79 6.95 9.58
CA HIS A 189 15.39 8.11 10.21
C HIS A 189 16.08 9.01 9.16
N ALA A 190 16.70 10.09 9.63
CA ALA A 190 17.34 11.08 8.76
C ALA A 190 18.40 10.50 7.80
N ARG A 191 19.01 9.34 8.09
CA ARG A 191 19.94 8.67 7.17
C ARG A 191 19.18 8.02 6.01
N GLY A 192 18.12 7.26 6.29
CA GLY A 192 17.26 6.65 5.26
C GLY A 192 16.62 7.70 4.37
N GLU A 193 16.20 8.85 4.94
CA GLU A 193 15.71 9.99 4.18
C GLU A 193 16.74 10.49 3.16
N ARG A 194 17.99 10.72 3.61
CA ARG A 194 19.08 11.14 2.71
C ARG A 194 19.37 10.11 1.63
N GLN A 195 19.30 8.81 1.95
CA GLN A 195 19.48 7.75 0.98
C GLN A 195 18.38 7.75 -0.07
N ALA A 196 17.11 7.90 0.34
CA ALA A 196 16.00 7.98 -0.58
C ALA A 196 16.10 9.21 -1.51
N LEU A 197 16.48 10.38 -0.98
CA LEU A 197 16.73 11.57 -1.79
C LEU A 197 17.91 11.37 -2.76
N ALA A 198 18.99 10.74 -2.31
CA ALA A 198 20.14 10.43 -3.17
C ALA A 198 19.79 9.42 -4.28
N ALA A 199 18.81 8.54 -4.03
CA ALA A 199 18.24 7.63 -5.03
C ALA A 199 17.28 8.32 -6.03
N GLY A 200 17.09 9.65 -5.90
CA GLY A 200 16.31 10.43 -6.83
C GLY A 200 14.84 10.65 -6.44
N LEU A 201 14.45 10.37 -5.20
CA LEU A 201 13.11 10.69 -4.70
C LEU A 201 12.83 12.18 -4.84
N GLN A 202 11.69 12.52 -5.43
CA GLN A 202 11.26 13.88 -5.70
C GLN A 202 9.89 14.14 -5.04
N LYS A 203 9.25 15.23 -5.46
CA LYS A 203 7.93 15.65 -4.98
C LYS A 203 6.93 14.47 -4.95
N VAL A 204 6.13 14.42 -3.87
CA VAL A 204 5.02 13.47 -3.70
C VAL A 204 3.73 14.23 -3.37
N ASP A 205 2.59 13.57 -3.45
CA ASP A 205 1.31 14.17 -3.09
C ASP A 205 0.90 13.80 -1.67
N ILE A 206 1.10 12.55 -1.28
CA ILE A 206 0.73 12.04 0.04
C ILE A 206 1.95 11.37 0.67
N LEU A 207 2.24 11.73 1.91
CA LEU A 207 3.29 11.14 2.73
C LEU A 207 2.67 10.36 3.90
N LYS A 208 2.97 9.07 4.04
CA LYS A 208 2.86 8.39 5.34
C LYS A 208 4.09 8.80 6.16
N VAL A 209 3.85 9.54 7.26
CA VAL A 209 4.90 10.10 8.11
C VAL A 209 5.73 8.99 8.75
N ALA A 210 7.05 9.18 8.81
CA ALA A 210 7.98 8.21 9.36
C ALA A 210 7.77 7.97 10.86
N GLU A 211 7.95 6.72 11.28
CA GLU A 211 8.01 6.30 12.69
C GLU A 211 6.89 6.94 13.53
N HIS A 212 5.64 6.84 13.01
CA HIS A 212 4.42 7.28 13.69
C HIS A 212 4.44 8.76 14.14
N GLY A 213 5.30 9.58 13.55
CA GLY A 213 5.51 10.98 13.93
C GLY A 213 6.61 11.18 14.97
N SER A 214 7.58 10.28 15.07
CA SER A 214 8.80 10.45 15.88
C SER A 214 9.72 11.56 15.34
N ALA A 215 10.42 12.25 16.23
CA ALA A 215 11.33 13.33 15.87
C ALA A 215 12.56 12.88 15.06
N SER A 216 12.87 11.58 15.03
CA SER A 216 13.99 10.96 14.31
C SER A 216 13.83 10.97 12.79
N GLY A 217 12.57 10.92 12.33
CA GLY A 217 12.19 11.01 10.92
C GLY A 217 11.47 12.29 10.55
N SER A 218 11.01 12.35 9.30
CA SER A 218 10.30 13.50 8.70
C SER A 218 11.01 14.81 8.95
N SER A 219 12.32 14.83 8.62
CA SER A 219 13.18 16.01 8.79
C SER A 219 12.73 17.17 7.93
N ALA A 220 13.07 18.41 8.34
CA ALA A 220 12.70 19.60 7.58
C ALA A 220 13.28 19.58 6.16
N ASP A 221 14.51 19.09 5.99
CA ASP A 221 15.15 18.95 4.68
C ASP A 221 14.43 17.94 3.79
N PHE A 222 14.01 16.82 4.38
CA PHE A 222 13.24 15.80 3.66
C PHE A 222 11.89 16.37 3.20
N LEU A 223 11.12 16.97 4.12
CA LEU A 223 9.83 17.60 3.79
C LEU A 223 9.97 18.70 2.74
N ALA A 224 11.02 19.52 2.82
CA ALA A 224 11.31 20.56 1.81
C ALA A 224 11.64 19.97 0.43
N ALA A 225 12.28 18.81 0.38
CA ALA A 225 12.60 18.13 -0.87
C ALA A 225 11.38 17.48 -1.51
N ILE A 226 10.60 16.70 -0.74
CA ILE A 226 9.46 15.93 -1.26
C ILE A 226 8.16 16.74 -1.34
N ARG A 227 8.01 17.82 -0.59
CA ARG A 227 6.89 18.78 -0.62
C ARG A 227 5.51 18.11 -0.71
N PRO A 228 5.11 17.28 0.26
CA PRO A 228 3.84 16.58 0.19
C PRO A 228 2.67 17.56 0.31
N ASN A 229 1.56 17.25 -0.34
CA ASN A 229 0.31 18.01 -0.23
C ASN A 229 -0.50 17.60 1.00
N LEU A 230 -0.29 16.36 1.49
CA LEU A 230 -0.95 15.77 2.65
C LEU A 230 0.01 14.83 3.38
N ALA A 231 0.01 14.87 4.71
CA ALA A 231 0.71 13.93 5.57
C ALA A 231 -0.29 13.06 6.34
N ILE A 232 -0.01 11.76 6.45
CA ILE A 232 -0.80 10.80 7.22
C ILE A 232 0.06 10.29 8.37
N LEU A 233 -0.43 10.42 9.59
CA LEU A 233 0.17 9.83 10.79
C LEU A 233 -0.64 8.61 11.24
N SER A 234 0.06 7.58 11.68
CA SER A 234 -0.56 6.38 12.26
C SER A 234 0.04 6.15 13.64
N TYR A 235 -0.76 6.29 14.67
CA TYR A 235 -0.36 6.13 16.08
C TYR A 235 -1.60 5.88 16.95
N ALA A 236 -1.41 5.33 18.14
CA ALA A 236 -2.48 5.16 19.13
C ALA A 236 -2.60 6.34 20.08
N VAL A 237 -3.79 6.53 20.64
CA VAL A 237 -4.02 7.42 21.80
C VAL A 237 -4.81 6.64 22.87
N PRO A 238 -4.28 6.49 24.08
CA PRO A 238 -2.93 6.89 24.52
C PRO A 238 -1.85 5.98 23.95
N ASN A 239 -0.61 6.48 23.88
CA ASN A 239 0.58 5.67 23.60
C ASN A 239 1.70 5.98 24.59
N SER A 240 2.65 5.04 24.76
CA SER A 240 3.76 5.16 25.70
C SER A 240 5.01 5.83 25.12
N PHE A 241 4.93 6.32 23.89
CA PHE A 241 6.06 6.86 23.13
C PHE A 241 6.00 8.38 22.98
N ASP A 242 4.96 9.03 23.54
CA ASP A 242 4.70 10.46 23.39
C ASP A 242 4.61 10.89 21.91
N LEU A 243 3.96 10.06 21.07
CA LEU A 243 3.75 10.31 19.64
C LEU A 243 2.35 10.88 19.38
N PRO A 244 2.20 11.77 18.36
CA PRO A 244 3.29 12.29 17.52
C PRO A 244 4.12 13.35 18.27
N ASN A 245 5.41 13.39 17.99
CA ASN A 245 6.30 14.36 18.63
C ASN A 245 5.99 15.80 18.15
N PRO A 246 5.88 16.80 19.05
CA PRO A 246 5.59 18.18 18.68
C PRO A 246 6.56 18.77 17.63
N LEU A 247 7.82 18.31 17.58
CA LEU A 247 8.77 18.77 16.58
C LEU A 247 8.35 18.37 15.15
N VAL A 248 7.79 17.18 14.97
CA VAL A 248 7.30 16.74 13.65
C VAL A 248 6.08 17.54 13.24
N LEU A 249 5.13 17.73 14.14
CA LEU A 249 3.96 18.57 13.89
C LEU A 249 4.36 20.00 13.51
N ASN A 250 5.36 20.57 14.19
CA ASN A 250 5.91 21.88 13.85
C ASN A 250 6.59 21.90 12.47
N ARG A 251 7.35 20.85 12.11
CA ARG A 251 7.99 20.75 10.78
C ARG A 251 6.92 20.69 9.68
N LEU A 252 5.86 19.89 9.84
CA LEU A 252 4.74 19.83 8.91
C LEU A 252 4.04 21.19 8.78
N ALA A 253 3.76 21.86 9.91
CA ALA A 253 3.15 23.18 9.90
C ALA A 253 4.02 24.23 9.20
N GLN A 254 5.34 24.24 9.45
CA GLN A 254 6.29 25.15 8.79
C GLN A 254 6.39 24.88 7.30
N ALA A 255 6.27 23.60 6.88
CA ALA A 255 6.21 23.22 5.48
C ALA A 255 4.83 23.47 4.84
N SER A 256 3.85 23.98 5.61
CA SER A 256 2.45 24.17 5.19
C SER A 256 1.80 22.87 4.69
N VAL A 257 2.15 21.74 5.28
CA VAL A 257 1.60 20.43 4.96
C VAL A 257 0.47 20.11 5.94
N PRO A 258 -0.79 20.00 5.49
CA PRO A 258 -1.88 19.51 6.33
C PRO A 258 -1.62 18.06 6.72
N ALA A 259 -2.01 17.71 7.94
CA ALA A 259 -1.84 16.37 8.48
C ALA A 259 -3.18 15.80 8.97
N LEU A 260 -3.39 14.51 8.73
CA LEU A 260 -4.46 13.71 9.29
C LEU A 260 -3.85 12.51 10.01
N ASP A 261 -4.55 11.98 10.97
CA ASP A 261 -4.08 10.83 11.73
C ASP A 261 -5.18 9.77 11.92
N THR A 262 -4.75 8.54 12.15
CA THR A 262 -5.66 7.41 12.37
C THR A 262 -6.25 7.41 13.78
N ALA A 263 -5.60 8.04 14.75
CA ALA A 263 -6.07 8.06 16.15
C ALA A 263 -7.38 8.85 16.32
N ASP A 264 -7.49 10.00 15.64
CA ASP A 264 -8.68 10.85 15.71
C ASP A 264 -9.74 10.50 14.65
N HIS A 265 -9.32 9.92 13.51
CA HIS A 265 -10.18 9.73 12.34
C HIS A 265 -10.53 8.26 12.05
N GLY A 266 -9.89 7.29 12.72
CA GLY A 266 -9.99 5.88 12.35
C GLY A 266 -9.26 5.58 11.04
N THR A 267 -9.62 4.52 10.34
CA THR A 267 -9.05 4.19 9.04
C THR A 267 -9.36 5.28 8.01
N LEU A 268 -8.32 5.85 7.41
CA LEU A 268 -8.42 6.87 6.37
C LEU A 268 -8.40 6.20 4.99
N THR A 269 -9.45 6.39 4.22
CA THR A 269 -9.55 5.86 2.85
C THR A 269 -9.38 6.99 1.84
N ILE A 270 -8.41 6.84 0.97
CA ILE A 270 -8.11 7.80 -0.11
C ILE A 270 -8.34 7.12 -1.45
N SER A 271 -9.22 7.69 -2.27
CA SER A 271 -9.45 7.28 -3.66
C SER A 271 -8.69 8.19 -4.61
N VAL A 272 -7.88 7.59 -5.47
CA VAL A 272 -7.02 8.28 -6.43
C VAL A 272 -7.48 7.90 -7.83
N ASP A 273 -8.02 8.84 -8.58
CA ASP A 273 -8.45 8.65 -9.96
C ASP A 273 -7.49 9.24 -11.00
N GLY A 274 -6.42 9.89 -10.53
CA GLY A 274 -5.44 10.62 -11.34
C GLY A 274 -5.81 12.08 -11.57
N TYR A 275 -7.01 12.52 -11.15
CA TYR A 275 -7.47 13.91 -11.27
C TYR A 275 -7.84 14.50 -9.91
N SER A 276 -8.34 13.69 -9.01
CA SER A 276 -8.72 14.09 -7.65
C SER A 276 -8.23 13.08 -6.62
N VAL A 277 -8.14 13.54 -5.37
CA VAL A 277 -7.94 12.71 -4.19
C VAL A 277 -9.18 12.92 -3.32
N ALA A 278 -10.02 11.91 -3.22
CA ALA A 278 -11.19 11.92 -2.36
C ALA A 278 -10.90 11.09 -1.10
N MET A 279 -11.38 11.57 0.05
CA MET A 279 -11.33 10.84 1.31
C MET A 279 -12.75 10.45 1.72
N ASP A 280 -12.96 9.18 1.99
CA ASP A 280 -14.15 8.67 2.65
C ASP A 280 -13.91 8.68 4.17
N ARG A 281 -14.86 9.25 4.90
CA ARG A 281 -14.86 9.33 6.37
C ARG A 281 -15.79 8.29 6.96
#